data_8e606a64dcc65a8a9d14e081d8c7eff6
#
_entry.id   8e606a64dcc65a8a9d14e081d8c7eff6
#
_cell.length_a   1.000
_cell.length_b   1.000
_cell.length_c   1.000
_cell.angle_alpha   90.00
_cell.angle_beta   90.00
_cell.angle_gamma   90.00
#
_symmetry.space_group_name_H-M   'P 1'
#
loop_
_entity.id
_entity.type
_entity.pdbx_description
1 polymer ?
#
loop_
_entity_poly.entity_id
_entity_poly.type
_entity_poly.pdbx_seq_one_letter_code
_entity_poly.pdbx_strand_id
1 'polypeptide(L)'
;MNRSAIRLLTLAAFSLALVTAPVITSVYAAPDSDAPAPTSTKGKKKKSSEAASGSEYAAFANGYRAAYATIYDRHDYAGAIAQLQALGHDDTAAVANLIGYSYRKLGDYKLSQVWYERALKADPDHVKTWQYYGLWQVEQGNRDQAQYHLNRIAQLVGTNSEEYRSLAEALEKPPGTGLVY
;
A
#
# COMPACT_ATOMS: atom_id res chain seq x y z
N MET A 1 44.53 17.39 68.67
CA MET A 1 44.43 18.11 67.40
C MET A 1 43.44 17.32 66.52
N ASN A 2 42.18 17.73 66.60
CA ASN A 2 41.04 17.06 65.90
C ASN A 2 40.78 17.79 64.57
N ARG A 3 40.79 17.05 63.47
CA ARG A 3 40.26 17.54 62.20
C ARG A 3 38.98 16.81 61.87
N SER A 4 37.89 17.50 62.04
CA SER A 4 36.53 17.07 61.68
C SER A 4 36.39 17.03 60.17
N ALA A 5 36.12 15.85 59.64
CA ALA A 5 35.76 15.66 58.20
C ALA A 5 34.26 15.91 58.03
N ILE A 6 33.93 16.94 57.30
CA ILE A 6 32.58 17.24 56.85
C ILE A 6 32.28 16.33 55.68
N ARG A 7 31.30 15.44 55.85
CA ARG A 7 30.76 14.64 54.74
C ARG A 7 29.70 15.44 53.98
N LEU A 8 30.01 15.85 52.78
CA LEU A 8 29.02 16.42 51.85
C LEU A 8 28.17 15.26 51.30
N LEU A 9 26.89 15.33 51.62
CA LEU A 9 25.86 14.45 51.00
C LEU A 9 25.44 15.12 49.71
N THR A 10 25.87 14.58 48.57
CA THR A 10 25.33 14.99 47.26
C THR A 10 24.04 14.21 47.02
N LEU A 11 22.89 14.89 47.07
CA LEU A 11 21.61 14.39 46.59
C LEU A 11 21.69 14.36 45.05
N ALA A 12 21.73 13.17 44.47
CA ALA A 12 21.50 12.97 43.05
C ALA A 12 19.99 13.03 42.78
N ALA A 13 19.53 14.14 42.22
CA ALA A 13 18.20 14.26 41.70
C ALA A 13 18.10 13.40 40.43
N PHE A 14 17.42 12.28 40.50
CA PHE A 14 17.06 11.46 39.35
C PHE A 14 15.94 12.19 38.61
N SER A 15 16.29 12.96 37.57
CA SER A 15 15.30 13.47 36.63
C SER A 15 14.81 12.33 35.75
N LEU A 16 13.63 11.85 36.04
CA LEU A 16 12.89 10.90 35.19
C LEU A 16 12.44 11.65 33.94
N ALA A 17 13.25 11.61 32.89
CA ALA A 17 12.85 12.09 31.58
C ALA A 17 11.77 11.14 31.03
N LEU A 18 10.53 11.60 31.08
CA LEU A 18 9.41 10.95 30.41
C LEU A 18 9.64 11.08 28.90
N VAL A 19 10.24 10.06 28.30
CA VAL A 19 10.34 9.95 26.85
C VAL A 19 8.94 9.63 26.34
N THR A 20 8.20 10.65 25.95
CA THR A 20 6.98 10.47 25.15
C THR A 20 7.43 10.07 23.75
N ALA A 21 7.43 8.76 23.50
CA ALA A 21 7.54 8.26 22.14
C ALA A 21 6.38 8.85 21.32
N PRO A 22 6.64 9.41 20.13
CA PRO A 22 5.55 9.78 19.25
C PRO A 22 4.80 8.49 18.90
N VAL A 23 3.52 8.44 19.25
CA VAL A 23 2.61 7.42 18.76
C VAL A 23 2.52 7.68 17.25
N ILE A 24 3.26 6.91 16.48
CA ILE A 24 3.08 6.87 15.03
C ILE A 24 1.73 6.20 14.84
N THR A 25 0.67 7.00 14.77
CA THR A 25 -0.59 6.52 14.22
C THR A 25 -0.29 6.17 12.77
N SER A 26 -0.14 4.87 12.49
CA SER A 26 -0.26 4.38 11.13
C SER A 26 -1.58 4.95 10.62
N VAL A 27 -1.50 5.92 9.70
CA VAL A 27 -2.66 6.34 8.93
C VAL A 27 -3.01 5.11 8.10
N TYR A 28 -3.93 4.32 8.64
CA TYR A 28 -4.57 3.24 7.90
C TYR A 28 -5.26 3.91 6.72
N ALA A 29 -4.74 3.68 5.52
CA ALA A 29 -5.47 4.00 4.32
C ALA A 29 -6.85 3.34 4.46
N ALA A 30 -7.91 4.14 4.40
CA ALA A 30 -9.26 3.63 4.42
C ALA A 30 -9.37 2.49 3.39
N PRO A 31 -10.15 1.43 3.67
CA PRO A 31 -10.31 0.33 2.72
C PRO A 31 -10.72 0.93 1.38
N ASP A 32 -9.85 0.71 0.39
CA ASP A 32 -9.97 1.28 -0.93
C ASP A 32 -11.38 1.08 -1.49
N SER A 33 -11.98 2.18 -1.93
CA SER A 33 -13.17 2.18 -2.78
C SER A 33 -12.93 1.51 -4.15
N ASP A 34 -11.72 1.01 -4.38
CA ASP A 34 -11.23 0.44 -5.64
C ASP A 34 -11.67 -1.01 -5.90
N ALA A 35 -12.66 -1.54 -5.15
CA ALA A 35 -13.29 -2.78 -5.61
C ALA A 35 -13.86 -2.51 -7.01
N PRO A 36 -13.37 -3.18 -8.08
CA PRO A 36 -13.77 -2.87 -9.45
C PRO A 36 -15.29 -2.93 -9.58
N ALA A 37 -15.88 -1.85 -10.14
CA ALA A 37 -17.28 -1.83 -10.46
C ALA A 37 -17.59 -2.91 -11.51
N PRO A 38 -18.75 -3.57 -11.45
CA PRO A 38 -19.13 -4.54 -12.45
C PRO A 38 -19.19 -3.86 -13.81
N THR A 39 -18.38 -4.32 -14.77
CA THR A 39 -18.47 -3.88 -16.15
C THR A 39 -19.82 -4.31 -16.70
N SER A 40 -20.78 -3.36 -16.78
CA SER A 40 -22.07 -3.64 -17.36
C SER A 40 -21.96 -3.72 -18.87
N THR A 41 -21.75 -4.92 -19.40
CA THR A 41 -22.06 -5.21 -20.80
C THR A 41 -23.58 -5.15 -20.98
N LYS A 42 -24.04 -4.13 -21.70
CA LYS A 42 -25.44 -3.98 -22.12
C LYS A 42 -25.84 -5.16 -23.00
N GLY A 43 -26.44 -6.17 -22.41
CA GLY A 43 -27.08 -7.30 -23.09
C GLY A 43 -28.42 -7.56 -22.46
N LYS A 44 -29.51 -7.27 -23.18
CA LYS A 44 -30.89 -7.64 -22.83
C LYS A 44 -30.99 -9.16 -22.56
N LYS A 45 -31.14 -9.56 -21.28
CA LYS A 45 -31.83 -10.82 -20.92
C LYS A 45 -32.15 -10.94 -19.43
N LYS A 46 -33.46 -11.15 -19.14
CA LYS A 46 -34.12 -11.89 -18.06
C LYS A 46 -33.70 -11.68 -16.60
N LYS A 47 -34.72 -11.34 -15.80
CA LYS A 47 -34.75 -11.14 -14.32
C LYS A 47 -34.01 -12.19 -13.46
N SER A 48 -33.66 -13.36 -13.98
CA SER A 48 -32.85 -14.39 -13.31
C SER A 48 -31.34 -14.13 -13.39
N SER A 49 -30.87 -13.32 -14.35
CA SER A 49 -29.46 -13.01 -14.55
C SER A 49 -28.95 -11.90 -13.63
N GLU A 50 -29.83 -10.99 -13.19
CA GLU A 50 -29.44 -9.89 -12.27
C GLU A 50 -29.17 -10.39 -10.85
N ALA A 51 -29.91 -11.38 -10.36
CA ALA A 51 -29.67 -11.97 -9.04
C ALA A 51 -28.38 -12.81 -9.01
N ALA A 52 -28.07 -13.54 -10.08
CA ALA A 52 -26.81 -14.29 -10.21
C ALA A 52 -25.60 -13.33 -10.30
N SER A 53 -25.69 -12.29 -11.12
CA SER A 53 -24.66 -11.26 -11.26
C SER A 53 -24.41 -10.51 -9.93
N GLY A 54 -25.47 -10.20 -9.18
CA GLY A 54 -25.33 -9.59 -7.85
C GLY A 54 -24.65 -10.50 -6.84
N SER A 55 -24.91 -11.81 -6.89
CA SER A 55 -24.28 -12.80 -6.03
C SER A 55 -22.79 -12.98 -6.34
N GLU A 56 -22.41 -13.03 -7.63
CA GLU A 56 -21.02 -13.14 -8.07
C GLU A 56 -20.21 -11.90 -7.70
N TYR A 57 -20.78 -10.72 -7.91
CA TYR A 57 -20.15 -9.47 -7.48
C TYR A 57 -19.93 -9.41 -5.96
N ALA A 58 -20.93 -9.82 -5.17
CA ALA A 58 -20.81 -9.85 -3.72
C ALA A 58 -19.73 -10.84 -3.25
N ALA A 59 -19.63 -12.02 -3.90
CA ALA A 59 -18.62 -13.02 -3.63
C ALA A 59 -17.21 -12.47 -3.95
N PHE A 60 -17.04 -11.86 -5.12
CA PHE A 60 -15.81 -11.19 -5.52
C PHE A 60 -15.41 -10.10 -4.52
N ALA A 61 -16.32 -9.16 -4.19
CA ALA A 61 -16.03 -8.06 -3.27
C ALA A 61 -15.66 -8.55 -1.86
N ASN A 62 -16.27 -9.64 -1.40
CA ASN A 62 -15.93 -10.25 -0.11
C ASN A 62 -14.54 -10.90 -0.14
N GLY A 63 -14.24 -11.65 -1.19
CA GLY A 63 -12.94 -12.28 -1.39
C GLY A 63 -11.82 -11.25 -1.53
N TYR A 64 -12.05 -10.18 -2.29
CA TYR A 64 -11.11 -9.07 -2.45
C TYR A 64 -10.80 -8.40 -1.09
N ARG A 65 -11.83 -8.08 -0.30
CA ARG A 65 -11.65 -7.52 1.06
C ARG A 65 -10.92 -8.47 1.99
N ALA A 66 -11.18 -9.78 1.91
CA ALA A 66 -10.46 -10.77 2.70
C ALA A 66 -8.97 -10.83 2.34
N ALA A 67 -8.64 -10.80 1.05
CA ALA A 67 -7.26 -10.74 0.59
C ALA A 67 -6.58 -9.41 1.01
N TYR A 68 -7.29 -8.28 0.93
CA TYR A 68 -6.82 -6.99 1.41
C TYR A 68 -6.45 -7.05 2.90
N ALA A 69 -7.33 -7.58 3.76
CA ALA A 69 -7.05 -7.79 5.18
C ALA A 69 -5.88 -8.76 5.42
N THR A 70 -5.70 -9.77 4.54
CA THR A 70 -4.56 -10.67 4.62
C THR A 70 -3.24 -9.95 4.35
N ILE A 71 -3.23 -8.97 3.44
CA ILE A 71 -2.07 -8.13 3.14
C ILE A 71 -1.76 -7.19 4.31
N TYR A 72 -2.73 -6.37 4.71
CA TYR A 72 -2.46 -5.20 5.56
C TYR A 72 -2.56 -5.49 7.05
N ASP A 73 -3.45 -6.41 7.47
CA ASP A 73 -3.64 -6.74 8.88
C ASP A 73 -2.73 -7.89 9.32
N ARG A 74 -2.53 -8.88 8.44
CA ARG A 74 -1.78 -10.10 8.77
C ARG A 74 -0.38 -10.16 8.18
N HIS A 75 -0.07 -9.32 7.21
CA HIS A 75 1.18 -9.31 6.46
C HIS A 75 1.52 -10.68 5.82
N ASP A 76 0.48 -11.48 5.54
CA ASP A 76 0.62 -12.76 4.84
C ASP A 76 0.50 -12.56 3.33
N TYR A 77 1.59 -12.09 2.74
CA TYR A 77 1.63 -11.75 1.32
C TYR A 77 1.49 -12.97 0.41
N ALA A 78 2.03 -14.13 0.84
CA ALA A 78 1.92 -15.36 0.06
C ALA A 78 0.47 -15.89 0.06
N GLY A 79 -0.17 -15.90 1.22
CA GLY A 79 -1.58 -16.25 1.35
C GLY A 79 -2.49 -15.30 0.58
N ALA A 80 -2.18 -13.99 0.60
CA ALA A 80 -2.94 -13.00 -0.15
C ALA A 80 -2.85 -13.20 -1.67
N ILE A 81 -1.66 -13.52 -2.22
CA ILE A 81 -1.50 -13.85 -3.63
C ILE A 81 -2.40 -15.02 -4.01
N ALA A 82 -2.38 -16.11 -3.23
CA ALA A 82 -3.23 -17.27 -3.48
C ALA A 82 -4.73 -16.92 -3.45
N GLN A 83 -5.16 -16.11 -2.48
CA GLN A 83 -6.54 -15.63 -2.37
C GLN A 83 -6.95 -14.78 -3.58
N LEU A 84 -6.11 -13.82 -3.99
CA LEU A 84 -6.38 -12.93 -5.12
C LEU A 84 -6.47 -13.71 -6.43
N GLN A 85 -5.57 -14.67 -6.66
CA GLN A 85 -5.62 -15.53 -7.85
C GLN A 85 -6.86 -16.44 -7.86
N ALA A 86 -7.30 -16.92 -6.70
CA ALA A 86 -8.52 -17.73 -6.57
C ALA A 86 -9.80 -16.95 -6.90
N LEU A 87 -9.78 -15.61 -6.91
CA LEU A 87 -10.91 -14.80 -7.35
C LEU A 87 -11.18 -14.94 -8.87
N GLY A 88 -10.20 -15.34 -9.67
CA GLY A 88 -10.32 -15.47 -11.13
C GLY A 88 -10.44 -14.13 -11.87
N HIS A 89 -10.05 -13.02 -11.25
CA HIS A 89 -10.11 -11.65 -11.78
C HIS A 89 -8.73 -10.98 -11.79
N ASP A 90 -7.68 -11.75 -11.99
CA ASP A 90 -6.29 -11.28 -11.99
C ASP A 90 -5.91 -10.48 -13.26
N ASP A 91 -6.85 -10.34 -14.18
CA ASP A 91 -6.84 -9.44 -15.34
C ASP A 91 -7.38 -8.04 -15.03
N THR A 92 -7.89 -7.79 -13.82
CA THR A 92 -8.30 -6.45 -13.37
C THR A 92 -7.15 -5.69 -12.72
N ALA A 93 -7.11 -4.37 -12.90
CA ALA A 93 -6.04 -3.54 -12.37
C ALA A 93 -5.92 -3.64 -10.84
N ALA A 94 -7.04 -3.60 -10.13
CA ALA A 94 -7.05 -3.63 -8.67
C ALA A 94 -6.47 -4.96 -8.12
N VAL A 95 -6.85 -6.11 -8.68
CA VAL A 95 -6.34 -7.42 -8.26
C VAL A 95 -4.87 -7.57 -8.62
N ALA A 96 -4.50 -7.25 -9.87
CA ALA A 96 -3.11 -7.33 -10.33
C ALA A 96 -2.18 -6.41 -9.52
N ASN A 97 -2.65 -5.20 -9.15
CA ASN A 97 -1.90 -4.28 -8.31
C ASN A 97 -1.60 -4.87 -6.92
N LEU A 98 -2.58 -5.48 -6.25
CA LEU A 98 -2.37 -6.10 -4.93
C LEU A 98 -1.45 -7.34 -5.01
N ILE A 99 -1.52 -8.11 -6.09
CA ILE A 99 -0.58 -9.21 -6.33
C ILE A 99 0.84 -8.66 -6.52
N GLY A 100 1.00 -7.59 -7.32
CA GLY A 100 2.28 -6.92 -7.51
C GLY A 100 2.85 -6.38 -6.21
N TYR A 101 2.02 -5.74 -5.38
CA TYR A 101 2.41 -5.29 -4.05
C TYR A 101 2.85 -6.45 -3.15
N SER A 102 2.11 -7.55 -3.15
CA SER A 102 2.44 -8.71 -2.33
C SER A 102 3.79 -9.33 -2.73
N TYR A 103 4.07 -9.47 -4.03
CA TYR A 103 5.39 -9.92 -4.50
C TYR A 103 6.51 -8.94 -4.13
N ARG A 104 6.26 -7.62 -4.20
CA ARG A 104 7.22 -6.61 -3.73
C ARG A 104 7.55 -6.81 -2.25
N LYS A 105 6.56 -7.04 -1.40
CA LYS A 105 6.75 -7.26 0.04
C LYS A 105 7.47 -8.58 0.35
N LEU A 106 7.36 -9.58 -0.53
CA LEU A 106 8.12 -10.83 -0.47
C LEU A 106 9.54 -10.70 -1.02
N GLY A 107 9.91 -9.55 -1.60
CA GLY A 107 11.22 -9.33 -2.22
C GLY A 107 11.34 -9.89 -3.64
N ASP A 108 10.28 -10.45 -4.22
CA ASP A 108 10.27 -10.87 -5.63
C ASP A 108 9.96 -9.67 -6.53
N TYR A 109 10.96 -8.81 -6.67
CA TYR A 109 10.83 -7.57 -7.44
C TYR A 109 10.55 -7.80 -8.94
N LYS A 110 11.00 -8.94 -9.48
CA LYS A 110 10.77 -9.30 -10.89
C LYS A 110 9.29 -9.63 -11.14
N LEU A 111 8.69 -10.47 -10.31
CA LEU A 111 7.26 -10.77 -10.41
C LEU A 111 6.42 -9.55 -10.05
N SER A 112 6.83 -8.76 -9.07
CA SER A 112 6.16 -7.50 -8.71
C SER A 112 6.03 -6.59 -9.92
N GLN A 113 7.11 -6.38 -10.68
CA GLN A 113 7.10 -5.57 -11.90
C GLN A 113 6.10 -6.10 -12.93
N VAL A 114 6.14 -7.39 -13.22
CA VAL A 114 5.23 -8.03 -14.19
C VAL A 114 3.76 -7.78 -13.83
N TRP A 115 3.43 -7.87 -12.55
CA TRP A 115 2.06 -7.67 -12.08
C TRP A 115 1.63 -6.20 -12.10
N TYR A 116 2.51 -5.25 -11.78
CA TYR A 116 2.21 -3.83 -11.93
C TYR A 116 2.01 -3.43 -13.40
N GLU A 117 2.85 -3.95 -14.30
CA GLU A 117 2.69 -3.72 -15.75
C GLU A 117 1.37 -4.32 -16.27
N ARG A 118 0.99 -5.51 -15.77
CA ARG A 118 -0.31 -6.12 -16.08
C ARG A 118 -1.47 -5.25 -15.58
N ALA A 119 -1.36 -4.69 -14.37
CA ALA A 119 -2.37 -3.78 -13.82
C ALA A 119 -2.55 -2.54 -14.69
N LEU A 120 -1.46 -1.87 -15.09
CA LEU A 120 -1.51 -0.69 -15.96
C LEU A 120 -1.94 -1.02 -17.40
N LYS A 121 -1.72 -2.25 -17.86
CA LYS A 121 -2.26 -2.71 -19.14
C LYS A 121 -3.78 -2.90 -19.09
N ALA A 122 -4.29 -3.38 -17.95
CA ALA A 122 -5.73 -3.58 -17.72
C ALA A 122 -6.45 -2.23 -17.57
N ASP A 123 -5.87 -1.30 -16.83
CA ASP A 123 -6.37 0.06 -16.63
C ASP A 123 -5.19 1.06 -16.56
N PRO A 124 -4.92 1.81 -17.65
CA PRO A 124 -3.87 2.82 -17.70
C PRO A 124 -4.09 4.02 -16.77
N ASP A 125 -5.31 4.19 -16.26
CA ASP A 125 -5.68 5.29 -15.38
C ASP A 125 -5.80 4.85 -13.90
N HIS A 126 -5.42 3.61 -13.58
CA HIS A 126 -5.46 3.08 -12.21
C HIS A 126 -4.42 3.75 -11.32
N VAL A 127 -4.84 4.77 -10.58
CA VAL A 127 -3.97 5.67 -9.79
C VAL A 127 -3.15 4.92 -8.74
N LYS A 128 -3.75 3.95 -8.04
CA LYS A 128 -3.06 3.13 -7.03
C LYS A 128 -1.90 2.34 -7.63
N THR A 129 -2.04 1.85 -8.85
CA THR A 129 -0.92 1.16 -9.51
C THR A 129 0.21 2.12 -9.86
N TRP A 130 -0.10 3.32 -10.35
CA TRP A 130 0.93 4.35 -10.58
C TRP A 130 1.68 4.69 -9.30
N GLN A 131 1.00 4.82 -8.17
CA GLN A 131 1.61 5.05 -6.87
C GLN A 131 2.50 3.87 -6.45
N TYR A 132 1.96 2.65 -6.39
CA TYR A 132 2.68 1.49 -5.86
C TYR A 132 3.86 1.09 -6.75
N TYR A 133 3.69 1.16 -8.06
CA TYR A 133 4.79 0.92 -9.00
C TYR A 133 5.83 2.04 -8.95
N GLY A 134 5.40 3.30 -8.78
CA GLY A 134 6.31 4.42 -8.54
C GLY A 134 7.16 4.22 -7.28
N LEU A 135 6.57 3.80 -6.17
CA LEU A 135 7.29 3.47 -4.94
C LEU A 135 8.27 2.30 -5.14
N TRP A 136 7.88 1.28 -5.93
CA TRP A 136 8.76 0.20 -6.34
C TRP A 136 9.96 0.73 -7.14
N GLN A 137 9.74 1.67 -8.07
CA GLN A 137 10.82 2.32 -8.83
C GLN A 137 11.80 3.05 -7.92
N VAL A 138 11.29 3.77 -6.89
CA VAL A 138 12.15 4.43 -5.88
C VAL A 138 13.01 3.41 -5.14
N GLU A 139 12.45 2.28 -4.73
CA GLU A 139 13.20 1.19 -4.05
C GLU A 139 14.28 0.58 -4.92
N GLN A 140 14.03 0.48 -6.23
CA GLN A 140 15.02 -0.02 -7.21
C GLN A 140 16.06 1.05 -7.61
N GLY A 141 15.96 2.27 -7.08
CA GLY A 141 16.83 3.39 -7.43
C GLY A 141 16.50 4.06 -8.75
N ASN A 142 15.40 3.68 -9.40
CA ASN A 142 14.96 4.20 -10.70
C ASN A 142 14.17 5.51 -10.54
N ARG A 143 14.81 6.54 -9.99
CA ARG A 143 14.15 7.79 -9.61
C ARG A 143 13.48 8.53 -10.78
N ASP A 144 14.07 8.48 -11.97
CA ASP A 144 13.49 9.11 -13.16
C ASP A 144 12.17 8.44 -13.54
N GLN A 145 12.08 7.12 -13.44
CA GLN A 145 10.85 6.39 -13.68
C GLN A 145 9.81 6.69 -12.57
N ALA A 146 10.24 6.75 -11.32
CA ALA A 146 9.36 7.15 -10.22
C ALA A 146 8.80 8.58 -10.42
N GLN A 147 9.62 9.51 -10.90
CA GLN A 147 9.18 10.87 -11.25
C GLN A 147 8.16 10.87 -12.41
N TYR A 148 8.35 10.02 -13.41
CA TYR A 148 7.36 9.83 -14.48
C TYR A 148 6.01 9.35 -13.90
N HIS A 149 6.02 8.38 -12.98
CA HIS A 149 4.82 7.91 -12.30
C HIS A 149 4.14 9.03 -11.50
N LEU A 150 4.92 9.82 -10.76
CA LEU A 150 4.41 10.96 -10.00
C LEU A 150 3.70 11.98 -10.91
N ASN A 151 4.30 12.30 -12.04
CA ASN A 151 3.71 13.21 -13.03
C ASN A 151 2.40 12.62 -13.60
N ARG A 152 2.34 11.30 -13.81
CA ARG A 152 1.12 10.65 -14.29
C ARG A 152 -0.01 10.73 -13.24
N ILE A 153 0.29 10.51 -11.97
CA ILE A 153 -0.68 10.69 -10.88
C ILE A 153 -1.20 12.14 -10.86
N ALA A 154 -0.30 13.13 -10.99
CA ALA A 154 -0.70 14.54 -11.02
C ALA A 154 -1.67 14.85 -12.17
N GLN A 155 -1.47 14.24 -13.36
CA GLN A 155 -2.37 14.39 -14.50
C GLN A 155 -3.75 13.75 -14.27
N LEU A 156 -3.81 12.61 -13.58
CA LEU A 156 -5.05 11.86 -13.36
C LEU A 156 -5.90 12.46 -12.25
N VAL A 157 -5.31 12.80 -11.12
CA VAL A 157 -6.05 13.16 -9.89
C VAL A 157 -5.54 14.42 -9.20
N GLY A 158 -4.53 15.07 -9.75
CA GLY A 158 -3.93 16.29 -9.19
C GLY A 158 -2.90 16.03 -8.10
N THR A 159 -2.23 17.11 -7.67
CA THR A 159 -1.12 17.06 -6.71
C THR A 159 -1.58 17.01 -5.25
N ASN A 160 -2.88 17.15 -4.99
CA ASN A 160 -3.44 17.11 -3.64
C ASN A 160 -3.92 15.71 -3.23
N SER A 161 -3.80 14.71 -4.11
CA SER A 161 -4.18 13.33 -3.82
C SER A 161 -3.20 12.69 -2.83
N GLU A 162 -3.67 11.66 -2.13
CA GLU A 162 -2.84 10.89 -1.20
C GLU A 162 -1.74 10.15 -1.94
N GLU A 163 -2.07 9.59 -3.11
CA GLU A 163 -1.14 8.85 -3.97
C GLU A 163 0.02 9.73 -4.44
N TYR A 164 -0.30 10.97 -4.85
CA TYR A 164 0.74 11.92 -5.24
C TYR A 164 1.66 12.25 -4.06
N ARG A 165 1.10 12.63 -2.91
CA ARG A 165 1.90 12.99 -1.73
C ARG A 165 2.79 11.84 -1.28
N SER A 166 2.24 10.62 -1.21
CA SER A 166 2.99 9.43 -0.80
C SER A 166 4.20 9.18 -1.70
N LEU A 167 4.05 9.26 -3.03
CA LEU A 167 5.17 9.06 -3.94
C LEU A 167 6.14 10.25 -3.94
N ALA A 168 5.65 11.48 -3.82
CA ALA A 168 6.49 12.68 -3.72
C ALA A 168 7.38 12.62 -2.47
N GLU A 169 6.83 12.29 -1.31
CA GLU A 169 7.59 12.10 -0.06
C GLU A 169 8.66 11.01 -0.19
N ALA A 170 8.35 9.93 -0.89
CA ALA A 170 9.33 8.88 -1.15
C ALA A 170 10.49 9.37 -2.04
N LEU A 171 10.19 10.22 -3.02
CA LEU A 171 11.18 10.84 -3.89
C LEU A 171 12.04 11.91 -3.17
N GLU A 172 11.56 12.53 -2.11
CA GLU A 172 12.35 13.49 -1.31
C GLU A 172 13.42 12.80 -0.44
N LYS A 173 13.21 11.54 -0.07
CA LYS A 173 14.16 10.79 0.76
C LYS A 173 15.43 10.47 -0.03
N PRO A 174 16.62 10.54 0.62
CA PRO A 174 17.87 10.15 -0.02
C PRO A 174 17.82 8.69 -0.53
N PRO A 175 18.53 8.39 -1.63
CA PRO A 175 18.67 7.00 -2.10
C PRO A 175 19.21 6.08 -1.01
N GLY A 176 18.67 4.86 -0.90
CA GLY A 176 19.11 3.86 0.09
C GLY A 176 18.50 4.00 1.49
N THR A 177 17.69 5.02 1.76
CA THR A 177 16.85 5.03 2.95
C THR A 177 15.71 4.05 2.77
N GLY A 178 15.66 3.00 3.62
CA GLY A 178 14.59 2.01 3.58
C GLY A 178 13.21 2.69 3.63
N LEU A 179 12.42 2.45 2.60
CA LEU A 179 11.06 2.97 2.53
C LEU A 179 10.17 2.02 3.34
N VAL A 180 9.69 2.48 4.49
CA VAL A 180 8.70 1.77 5.31
C VAL A 180 7.33 2.35 4.95
N TYR A 181 6.50 1.54 4.28
CA TYR A 181 5.10 1.87 3.95
C TYR A 181 4.15 0.88 4.59
#